data_1735669a4847ace20385efe0999efe77
#
_entry.id   1735669a4847ace20385efe0999efe77
#
_cell.length_a   1.000
_cell.length_b   1.000
_cell.length_c   1.000
_cell.angle_alpha   90.00
_cell.angle_beta   90.00
_cell.angle_gamma   90.00
#
_symmetry.space_group_name_H-M   'P 1'
#
loop_
_entity.id
_entity.type
_entity.pdbx_description
1 polymer ?
#
loop_
_entity_poly.entity_id
_entity_poly.type
_entity_poly.pdbx_seq_one_letter_code
_entity_poly.pdbx_strand_id
1 'polypeptide(L)'
;MEETRIYQSPIRVKASAIVLAVCIALMIITAAVGHMIQTSWGTVSTQEITFTTDVGATVHAKLYVPQGATAETPAPAVILCHGYTASLDAMEPNAIELSRRGYVVLAMDAYGHGESNLPPDGYSQAEMGGVVDYAPDLGTYSALQELANYDFVDLTRIGMLGHSMGTAAIQEGAYLAYAKWQAAYTAAYTEATAAGQDETTAAGTAYAAAMASGIVLPGSMVLTGYNYNVRNINDLTYNGVTADNGVFPLYAAPVNMCTIQGTYDEFTEFLWG
;
A
#
# COMPACT_ATOMS: atom_id res chain seq x y z
N MET A 1 35.48 -13.84 54.18
CA MET A 1 34.27 -13.85 53.41
C MET A 1 34.23 -15.17 52.64
N GLU A 2 33.36 -16.06 53.09
CA GLU A 2 33.23 -17.43 52.53
C GLU A 2 32.31 -17.32 51.31
N GLU A 3 32.85 -17.59 50.12
CA GLU A 3 32.07 -17.63 48.89
C GLU A 3 31.12 -18.82 48.97
N THR A 4 29.83 -18.54 49.14
CA THR A 4 28.77 -19.54 49.07
C THR A 4 28.66 -20.03 47.62
N ARG A 5 29.37 -21.10 47.28
CA ARG A 5 29.17 -21.82 46.01
C ARG A 5 27.76 -22.39 46.01
N ILE A 6 26.89 -21.81 45.21
CA ILE A 6 25.54 -22.35 44.93
C ILE A 6 25.75 -23.65 44.14
N TYR A 7 25.74 -24.79 44.86
CA TYR A 7 25.81 -26.11 44.24
C TYR A 7 24.49 -26.44 43.57
N GLN A 8 24.44 -26.26 42.25
CA GLN A 8 23.28 -26.70 41.44
C GLN A 8 23.40 -28.24 41.26
N SER A 9 22.35 -28.96 41.65
CA SER A 9 22.33 -30.42 41.48
C SER A 9 22.42 -30.78 39.98
N PRO A 10 23.20 -31.83 39.60
CA PRO A 10 23.34 -32.26 38.21
C PRO A 10 21.99 -32.62 37.53
N ILE A 11 20.99 -33.02 38.31
CA ILE A 11 19.63 -33.30 37.81
C ILE A 11 18.92 -32.03 37.36
N ARG A 12 19.05 -30.92 38.10
CA ARG A 12 18.46 -29.63 37.71
C ARG A 12 19.10 -29.05 36.44
N VAL A 13 20.42 -29.19 36.30
CA VAL A 13 21.14 -28.74 35.09
C VAL A 13 20.70 -29.54 33.87
N LYS A 14 20.52 -30.84 33.98
CA LYS A 14 20.04 -31.72 32.90
C LYS A 14 18.59 -31.37 32.51
N ALA A 15 17.69 -31.14 33.48
CA ALA A 15 16.31 -30.75 33.22
C ALA A 15 16.23 -29.39 32.51
N SER A 16 17.01 -28.41 32.94
CA SER A 16 17.07 -27.08 32.31
C SER A 16 17.60 -27.15 30.86
N ALA A 17 18.61 -28.00 30.62
CA ALA A 17 19.14 -28.19 29.26
C ALA A 17 18.12 -28.86 28.33
N ILE A 18 17.31 -29.81 28.83
CA ILE A 18 16.25 -30.46 28.06
C ILE A 18 15.16 -29.43 27.74
N VAL A 19 14.72 -28.62 28.73
CA VAL A 19 13.73 -27.58 28.50
C VAL A 19 14.23 -26.58 27.47
N LEU A 20 15.48 -26.12 27.58
CA LEU A 20 16.07 -25.20 26.59
C LEU A 20 16.08 -25.82 25.18
N ALA A 21 16.51 -27.09 25.06
CA ALA A 21 16.51 -27.76 23.74
C ALA A 21 15.11 -27.90 23.15
N VAL A 22 14.11 -28.20 23.97
CA VAL A 22 12.70 -28.27 23.53
C VAL A 22 12.21 -26.88 23.08
N CYS A 23 12.50 -25.81 23.82
CA CYS A 23 12.15 -24.46 23.43
C CYS A 23 12.78 -24.06 22.10
N ILE A 24 14.09 -24.35 21.91
CA ILE A 24 14.76 -24.06 20.63
C ILE A 24 14.16 -24.89 19.50
N ALA A 25 13.86 -26.15 19.71
CA ALA A 25 13.21 -26.99 18.69
C ALA A 25 11.81 -26.43 18.32
N LEU A 26 11.02 -26.03 19.30
CA LEU A 26 9.71 -25.40 19.05
C LEU A 26 9.84 -24.07 18.28
N MET A 27 10.81 -23.24 18.63
CA MET A 27 11.08 -22.00 17.88
C MET A 27 11.43 -22.26 16.41
N ILE A 28 12.29 -23.25 16.14
CA ILE A 28 12.66 -23.63 14.77
C ILE A 28 11.44 -24.16 14.01
N ILE A 29 10.64 -25.02 14.64
CA ILE A 29 9.44 -25.61 14.02
C ILE A 29 8.41 -24.48 13.71
N THR A 30 8.15 -23.61 14.68
CA THR A 30 7.18 -22.51 14.46
C THR A 30 7.65 -21.52 13.40
N ALA A 31 8.95 -21.20 13.36
CA ALA A 31 9.53 -20.37 12.31
C ALA A 31 9.39 -21.03 10.92
N ALA A 32 9.70 -22.32 10.83
CA ALA A 32 9.57 -23.06 9.57
C ALA A 32 8.10 -23.13 9.11
N VAL A 33 7.17 -23.43 10.01
CA VAL A 33 5.73 -23.45 9.69
C VAL A 33 5.23 -22.07 9.29
N GLY A 34 5.65 -21.01 9.99
CA GLY A 34 5.32 -19.63 9.64
C GLY A 34 5.79 -19.29 8.23
N HIS A 35 7.04 -19.61 7.91
CA HIS A 35 7.57 -19.41 6.55
C HIS A 35 6.81 -20.20 5.48
N MET A 36 6.43 -21.44 5.76
CA MET A 36 5.63 -22.26 4.84
C MET A 36 4.24 -21.65 4.59
N ILE A 37 3.62 -21.07 5.62
CA ILE A 37 2.33 -20.38 5.47
C ILE A 37 2.49 -19.11 4.62
N GLN A 38 3.46 -18.25 4.95
CA GLN A 38 3.73 -17.02 4.21
C GLN A 38 4.03 -17.24 2.74
N THR A 39 4.80 -18.30 2.44
CA THR A 39 5.18 -18.66 1.07
C THR A 39 4.17 -19.60 0.40
N SER A 40 3.02 -19.84 1.03
CA SER A 40 2.01 -20.78 0.51
C SER A 40 2.62 -22.12 0.09
N TRP A 41 3.38 -22.72 1.01
CA TRP A 41 4.09 -23.98 0.80
C TRP A 41 5.13 -23.91 -0.33
N GLY A 42 5.76 -22.74 -0.50
CA GLY A 42 6.82 -22.53 -1.48
C GLY A 42 6.32 -22.18 -2.88
N THR A 43 5.00 -21.96 -3.06
CA THR A 43 4.45 -21.49 -4.35
C THR A 43 4.45 -19.98 -4.51
N VAL A 44 4.79 -19.25 -3.46
CA VAL A 44 4.95 -17.80 -3.44
C VAL A 44 6.34 -17.48 -2.88
N SER A 45 7.10 -16.64 -3.55
CA SER A 45 8.31 -16.04 -3.00
C SER A 45 7.99 -14.72 -2.32
N THR A 46 8.70 -14.42 -1.24
CA THR A 46 8.56 -13.15 -0.50
C THR A 46 9.89 -12.43 -0.47
N GLN A 47 9.87 -11.12 -0.64
CA GLN A 47 11.06 -10.27 -0.63
C GLN A 47 10.73 -8.95 0.08
N GLU A 48 11.56 -8.58 1.06
CA GLU A 48 11.57 -7.22 1.61
C GLU A 48 12.23 -6.28 0.59
N ILE A 49 11.59 -5.15 0.35
CA ILE A 49 12.07 -4.13 -0.58
C ILE A 49 11.98 -2.75 0.07
N THR A 50 12.78 -1.83 -0.44
CA THR A 50 12.67 -0.41 -0.11
C THR A 50 12.72 0.39 -1.41
N PHE A 51 11.93 1.47 -1.48
CA PHE A 51 11.96 2.40 -2.60
C PHE A 51 11.85 3.84 -2.10
N THR A 52 12.37 4.77 -2.89
CA THR A 52 12.28 6.20 -2.59
C THR A 52 11.08 6.80 -3.33
N THR A 53 10.29 7.58 -2.61
CA THR A 53 9.12 8.26 -3.15
C THR A 53 9.49 9.57 -3.84
N ASP A 54 8.55 10.13 -4.61
CA ASP A 54 8.71 11.42 -5.29
C ASP A 54 8.90 12.60 -4.31
N VAL A 55 8.50 12.44 -3.06
CA VAL A 55 8.73 13.42 -1.97
C VAL A 55 9.97 13.12 -1.14
N GLY A 56 10.81 12.17 -1.55
CA GLY A 56 12.08 11.85 -0.91
C GLY A 56 12.01 11.00 0.36
N ALA A 57 10.85 10.43 0.67
CA ALA A 57 10.74 9.43 1.74
C ALA A 57 11.21 8.06 1.26
N THR A 58 11.71 7.24 2.20
CA THR A 58 11.96 5.82 1.94
C THR A 58 10.79 5.00 2.48
N VAL A 59 10.16 4.24 1.61
CA VAL A 59 9.10 3.30 1.96
C VAL A 59 9.67 1.90 2.01
N HIS A 60 9.38 1.21 3.12
CA HIS A 60 9.58 -0.22 3.28
C HIS A 60 8.33 -0.98 2.85
N ALA A 61 8.52 -2.08 2.16
CA ALA A 61 7.44 -2.92 1.67
C ALA A 61 7.87 -4.38 1.54
N LYS A 62 6.90 -5.27 1.52
CA LYS A 62 7.08 -6.70 1.27
C LYS A 62 6.35 -7.10 -0.01
N LEU A 63 7.12 -7.66 -0.92
CA LEU A 63 6.64 -8.13 -2.21
C LEU A 63 6.40 -9.64 -2.14
N TYR A 64 5.21 -10.07 -2.53
CA TYR A 64 4.81 -11.48 -2.64
C TYR A 64 4.63 -11.81 -4.12
N VAL A 65 5.40 -12.75 -4.62
CA VAL A 65 5.43 -13.10 -6.05
C VAL A 65 5.05 -14.57 -6.23
N PRO A 66 3.88 -14.86 -6.85
CA PRO A 66 3.51 -16.23 -7.22
C PRO A 66 4.48 -16.81 -8.24
N GLN A 67 4.81 -18.10 -8.14
CA GLN A 67 5.70 -18.78 -9.08
C GLN A 67 5.25 -18.69 -10.56
N GLY A 68 3.93 -18.50 -10.79
CA GLY A 68 3.37 -18.33 -12.14
C GLY A 68 3.55 -16.94 -12.72
N ALA A 69 4.00 -15.95 -11.92
CA ALA A 69 4.26 -14.59 -12.39
C ALA A 69 5.68 -14.50 -12.96
N THR A 70 5.78 -14.38 -14.28
CA THR A 70 7.07 -14.27 -14.99
C THR A 70 6.96 -13.18 -16.05
N ALA A 71 8.08 -12.81 -16.67
CA ALA A 71 8.08 -11.84 -17.77
C ALA A 71 7.24 -12.32 -18.98
N GLU A 72 7.16 -13.64 -19.21
CA GLU A 72 6.35 -14.22 -20.28
C GLU A 72 4.88 -14.34 -19.91
N THR A 73 4.56 -14.42 -18.61
CA THR A 73 3.21 -14.52 -18.07
C THR A 73 3.02 -13.55 -16.91
N PRO A 74 2.96 -12.22 -17.18
CA PRO A 74 2.82 -11.24 -16.12
C PRO A 74 1.50 -11.40 -15.39
N ALA A 75 1.55 -11.28 -14.06
CA ALA A 75 0.38 -11.43 -13.20
C ALA A 75 -0.24 -10.08 -12.82
N PRO A 76 -1.55 -10.02 -12.53
CA PRO A 76 -2.16 -8.83 -11.95
C PRO A 76 -1.52 -8.53 -10.60
N ALA A 77 -1.48 -7.25 -10.19
CA ALA A 77 -0.91 -6.88 -8.91
C ALA A 77 -1.88 -6.10 -8.02
N VAL A 78 -1.65 -6.18 -6.70
CA VAL A 78 -2.42 -5.46 -5.69
C VAL A 78 -1.47 -4.80 -4.70
N ILE A 79 -1.69 -3.50 -4.46
CA ILE A 79 -1.03 -2.76 -3.37
C ILE A 79 -1.90 -2.85 -2.13
N LEU A 80 -1.28 -3.14 -0.99
CA LEU A 80 -1.94 -3.18 0.31
C LEU A 80 -1.41 -2.06 1.21
N CYS A 81 -2.33 -1.26 1.77
CA CYS A 81 -2.01 -0.21 2.73
C CYS A 81 -2.79 -0.41 4.04
N HIS A 82 -2.07 -0.44 5.14
CA HIS A 82 -2.61 -0.71 6.49
C HIS A 82 -3.29 0.52 7.12
N GLY A 83 -3.93 0.31 8.28
CA GLY A 83 -4.54 1.36 9.10
C GLY A 83 -3.55 2.08 10.01
N TYR A 84 -4.04 3.14 10.69
CA TYR A 84 -3.26 3.92 11.64
C TYR A 84 -2.71 3.04 12.78
N THR A 85 -1.51 3.34 13.25
CA THR A 85 -0.77 2.59 14.31
C THR A 85 -0.45 1.13 13.98
N ALA A 86 -0.60 0.71 12.74
CA ALA A 86 -0.25 -0.62 12.25
C ALA A 86 1.02 -0.59 11.37
N SER A 87 1.38 -1.73 10.82
CA SER A 87 2.42 -1.92 9.82
C SER A 87 1.91 -2.81 8.69
N LEU A 88 2.74 -3.07 7.70
CA LEU A 88 2.42 -4.01 6.61
C LEU A 88 2.02 -5.40 7.13
N ASP A 89 2.49 -5.81 8.32
CA ASP A 89 2.13 -7.09 8.93
C ASP A 89 0.62 -7.25 9.17
N ALA A 90 -0.09 -6.14 9.42
CA ALA A 90 -1.53 -6.17 9.57
C ALA A 90 -2.26 -6.58 8.29
N MET A 91 -1.60 -6.40 7.13
CA MET A 91 -2.12 -6.78 5.82
C MET A 91 -1.63 -8.16 5.36
N GLU A 92 -0.76 -8.82 6.12
CA GLU A 92 -0.16 -10.10 5.74
C GLU A 92 -1.20 -11.19 5.42
N PRO A 93 -2.31 -11.37 6.17
CA PRO A 93 -3.33 -12.34 5.82
C PRO A 93 -3.94 -12.09 4.41
N ASN A 94 -4.15 -10.83 4.06
CA ASN A 94 -4.64 -10.44 2.72
C ASN A 94 -3.57 -10.71 1.65
N ALA A 95 -2.30 -10.39 1.96
CA ALA A 95 -1.18 -10.61 1.05
C ALA A 95 -1.00 -12.10 0.72
N ILE A 96 -1.02 -12.97 1.73
CA ILE A 96 -0.93 -14.42 1.57
C ILE A 96 -2.09 -14.94 0.72
N GLU A 97 -3.32 -14.53 0.99
CA GLU A 97 -4.49 -15.04 0.29
C GLU A 97 -4.56 -14.57 -1.16
N LEU A 98 -4.21 -13.32 -1.43
CA LEU A 98 -4.16 -12.78 -2.79
C LEU A 98 -3.02 -13.41 -3.60
N SER A 99 -1.84 -13.56 -3.03
CA SER A 99 -0.70 -14.15 -3.73
C SER A 99 -0.93 -15.65 -4.06
N ARG A 100 -1.59 -16.40 -3.18
CA ARG A 100 -2.04 -17.77 -3.44
C ARG A 100 -3.00 -17.88 -4.63
N ARG A 101 -3.74 -16.80 -4.93
CA ARG A 101 -4.68 -16.69 -6.05
C ARG A 101 -4.02 -16.18 -7.33
N GLY A 102 -2.70 -15.99 -7.32
CA GLY A 102 -1.93 -15.60 -8.49
C GLY A 102 -1.74 -14.10 -8.68
N TYR A 103 -2.02 -13.28 -7.66
CA TYR A 103 -1.68 -11.85 -7.69
C TYR A 103 -0.26 -11.62 -7.18
N VAL A 104 0.48 -10.76 -7.82
CA VAL A 104 1.64 -10.11 -7.20
C VAL A 104 1.10 -9.14 -6.17
N VAL A 105 1.65 -9.17 -4.94
CA VAL A 105 1.18 -8.30 -3.87
C VAL A 105 2.33 -7.48 -3.32
N LEU A 106 2.15 -6.17 -3.24
CA LEU A 106 3.04 -5.24 -2.59
C LEU A 106 2.34 -4.72 -1.33
N ALA A 107 2.71 -5.25 -0.16
CA ALA A 107 2.26 -4.74 1.13
C ALA A 107 3.27 -3.72 1.62
N MET A 108 2.84 -2.49 1.92
CA MET A 108 3.72 -1.39 2.27
C MET A 108 3.49 -0.90 3.69
N ASP A 109 4.54 -0.39 4.31
CA ASP A 109 4.45 0.50 5.46
C ASP A 109 4.17 1.92 4.97
N ALA A 110 3.08 2.52 5.45
CA ALA A 110 2.76 3.90 5.19
C ALA A 110 3.82 4.84 5.79
N TYR A 111 3.94 6.07 5.31
CA TYR A 111 4.89 7.05 5.88
C TYR A 111 4.78 7.12 7.40
N GLY A 112 5.94 7.08 8.08
CA GLY A 112 6.07 7.15 9.53
C GLY A 112 5.50 5.94 10.29
N HIS A 113 5.22 4.84 9.60
CA HIS A 113 4.80 3.57 10.20
C HIS A 113 5.79 2.46 9.84
N GLY A 114 5.81 1.39 10.65
CA GLY A 114 6.70 0.26 10.44
C GLY A 114 8.16 0.69 10.27
N GLU A 115 8.77 0.31 9.16
CA GLU A 115 10.15 0.67 8.81
C GLU A 115 10.25 1.82 7.78
N SER A 116 9.12 2.42 7.40
CA SER A 116 9.10 3.56 6.48
C SER A 116 9.43 4.87 7.16
N ASN A 117 10.20 5.71 6.48
CA ASN A 117 10.53 7.04 6.94
C ASN A 117 9.41 8.04 6.64
N LEU A 118 9.43 9.16 7.37
CA LEU A 118 8.68 10.36 7.00
C LEU A 118 9.40 11.09 5.86
N PRO A 119 8.67 11.81 5.00
CA PRO A 119 9.28 12.74 4.07
C PRO A 119 10.20 13.75 4.77
N PRO A 120 11.32 14.20 4.13
CA PRO A 120 12.33 15.06 4.76
C PRO A 120 11.82 16.41 5.25
N ASP A 121 10.76 16.95 4.65
CA ASP A 121 10.28 18.31 4.84
C ASP A 121 9.31 18.50 6.01
N GLY A 122 9.48 17.70 7.08
CA GLY A 122 8.88 18.07 8.36
C GLY A 122 7.53 17.42 8.68
N TYR A 123 7.20 16.33 8.04
CA TYR A 123 6.02 15.54 8.41
C TYR A 123 6.28 14.81 9.73
N SER A 124 5.57 15.15 10.78
CA SER A 124 5.64 14.43 12.05
C SER A 124 4.41 13.54 12.27
N GLN A 125 4.57 12.44 13.00
CA GLN A 125 3.42 11.60 13.41
C GLN A 125 2.39 12.39 14.23
N ALA A 126 2.82 13.40 14.99
CA ALA A 126 1.93 14.29 15.74
C ALA A 126 1.06 15.13 14.81
N GLU A 127 1.55 15.45 13.63
CA GLU A 127 0.84 16.18 12.60
C GLU A 127 -0.13 15.28 11.83
N MET A 128 0.04 13.97 11.85
CA MET A 128 -0.88 13.00 11.23
C MET A 128 -2.25 12.92 11.93
N GLY A 129 -2.36 13.34 13.18
CA GLY A 129 -3.62 13.47 13.93
C GLY A 129 -4.28 14.84 13.82
N GLY A 130 -3.61 15.82 13.26
CA GLY A 130 -4.06 17.21 13.07
C GLY A 130 -4.05 17.59 11.60
N VAL A 131 -4.88 18.52 11.21
CA VAL A 131 -5.00 19.08 9.85
C VAL A 131 -3.64 19.40 9.27
N VAL A 132 -3.21 18.76 8.17
CA VAL A 132 -1.92 19.06 7.63
C VAL A 132 -1.65 18.76 6.19
N ASP A 133 -0.84 19.61 5.59
CA ASP A 133 -0.14 19.48 4.33
C ASP A 133 0.92 18.37 4.34
N TYR A 134 0.55 17.12 4.54
CA TYR A 134 1.44 16.02 4.24
C TYR A 134 0.94 15.27 3.00
N ALA A 135 1.81 14.51 2.37
CA ALA A 135 1.42 13.71 1.23
C ALA A 135 0.31 12.71 1.66
N PRO A 136 -0.96 13.01 1.39
CA PRO A 136 -2.09 12.28 1.95
C PRO A 136 -2.21 10.86 1.41
N ASP A 137 -1.50 10.57 0.34
CA ASP A 137 -1.37 9.24 -0.23
C ASP A 137 -0.46 8.31 0.59
N LEU A 138 0.24 8.83 1.59
CA LEU A 138 1.14 8.10 2.49
C LEU A 138 2.14 7.17 1.77
N GLY A 139 2.51 7.50 0.54
CA GLY A 139 3.44 6.75 -0.30
C GLY A 139 2.77 5.75 -1.25
N THR A 140 1.44 5.64 -1.27
CA THR A 140 0.74 4.68 -2.13
C THR A 140 0.84 5.01 -3.61
N TYR A 141 0.95 6.30 -3.99
CA TYR A 141 1.25 6.68 -5.37
C TYR A 141 2.61 6.14 -5.81
N SER A 142 3.65 6.33 -5.00
CA SER A 142 4.98 5.84 -5.33
C SER A 142 5.05 4.31 -5.33
N ALA A 143 4.33 3.63 -4.43
CA ALA A 143 4.18 2.18 -4.43
C ALA A 143 3.51 1.68 -5.73
N LEU A 144 2.52 2.43 -6.24
CA LEU A 144 1.87 2.12 -7.49
C LEU A 144 2.86 2.22 -8.67
N GLN A 145 3.70 3.27 -8.68
CA GLN A 145 4.72 3.45 -9.73
C GLN A 145 5.87 2.44 -9.60
N GLU A 146 6.18 1.97 -8.37
CA GLU A 146 7.21 0.96 -8.13
C GLU A 146 6.92 -0.35 -8.87
N LEU A 147 5.64 -0.70 -9.06
CA LEU A 147 5.24 -1.90 -9.79
C LEU A 147 5.77 -1.95 -11.23
N ALA A 148 6.06 -0.80 -11.85
CA ALA A 148 6.63 -0.74 -13.19
C ALA A 148 8.07 -1.28 -13.28
N ASN A 149 8.75 -1.44 -12.15
CA ASN A 149 10.10 -1.98 -12.09
C ASN A 149 10.15 -3.52 -12.22
N TYR A 150 8.98 -4.19 -12.26
CA TYR A 150 8.89 -5.65 -12.28
C TYR A 150 8.24 -6.15 -13.56
N ASP A 151 9.00 -6.82 -14.39
CA ASP A 151 8.56 -7.36 -15.70
C ASP A 151 7.51 -8.49 -15.59
N PHE A 152 7.41 -9.11 -14.41
CA PHE A 152 6.40 -10.11 -14.09
C PHE A 152 5.05 -9.51 -13.61
N VAL A 153 4.88 -8.18 -13.65
CA VAL A 153 3.63 -7.49 -13.30
C VAL A 153 2.90 -7.03 -14.56
N ASP A 154 1.63 -7.38 -14.66
CA ASP A 154 0.73 -6.84 -15.67
C ASP A 154 0.19 -5.48 -15.23
N LEU A 155 0.81 -4.41 -15.72
CA LEU A 155 0.46 -3.04 -15.36
C LEU A 155 -0.94 -2.60 -15.85
N THR A 156 -1.61 -3.42 -16.66
CA THR A 156 -3.01 -3.15 -17.08
C THR A 156 -4.05 -3.69 -16.10
N ARG A 157 -3.62 -4.48 -15.09
CA ARG A 157 -4.46 -5.15 -14.11
C ARG A 157 -3.97 -4.89 -12.68
N ILE A 158 -4.02 -3.62 -12.26
CA ILE A 158 -3.57 -3.20 -10.94
C ILE A 158 -4.78 -2.91 -10.05
N GLY A 159 -4.76 -3.44 -8.84
CA GLY A 159 -5.71 -3.12 -7.76
C GLY A 159 -5.02 -2.50 -6.56
N MET A 160 -5.82 -1.88 -5.69
CA MET A 160 -5.37 -1.37 -4.39
C MET A 160 -6.35 -1.81 -3.31
N LEU A 161 -5.85 -2.18 -2.14
CA LEU A 161 -6.67 -2.51 -0.97
C LEU A 161 -6.15 -1.72 0.23
N GLY A 162 -7.02 -0.98 0.86
CA GLY A 162 -6.73 -0.21 2.06
C GLY A 162 -7.58 -0.63 3.26
N HIS A 163 -7.03 -0.48 4.46
CA HIS A 163 -7.75 -0.62 5.71
C HIS A 163 -7.72 0.68 6.50
N SER A 164 -8.88 1.16 7.00
CA SER A 164 -8.99 2.36 7.83
C SER A 164 -8.25 3.56 7.20
N MET A 165 -7.20 4.09 7.82
CA MET A 165 -6.33 5.16 7.26
C MET A 165 -5.85 4.81 5.84
N GLY A 166 -5.49 3.55 5.59
CA GLY A 166 -5.05 3.09 4.27
C GLY A 166 -6.11 3.23 3.19
N THR A 167 -7.40 3.30 3.54
CA THR A 167 -8.47 3.55 2.56
C THR A 167 -8.38 4.97 1.98
N ALA A 168 -8.08 5.96 2.81
CA ALA A 168 -7.86 7.33 2.36
C ALA A 168 -6.58 7.42 1.53
N ALA A 169 -5.50 6.76 2.00
CA ALA A 169 -4.21 6.77 1.32
C ALA A 169 -4.27 6.20 -0.10
N ILE A 170 -4.93 5.05 -0.31
CA ILE A 170 -5.03 4.46 -1.66
C ILE A 170 -5.92 5.28 -2.61
N GLN A 171 -6.95 5.95 -2.10
CA GLN A 171 -7.77 6.85 -2.91
C GLN A 171 -6.96 8.04 -3.38
N GLU A 172 -6.16 8.60 -2.50
CA GLU A 172 -5.29 9.72 -2.83
C GLU A 172 -4.18 9.33 -3.80
N GLY A 173 -3.54 8.18 -3.60
CA GLY A 173 -2.53 7.66 -4.53
C GLY A 173 -3.10 7.42 -5.94
N ALA A 174 -4.31 6.88 -6.01
CA ALA A 174 -5.03 6.71 -7.27
C ALA A 174 -5.35 8.07 -7.92
N TYR A 175 -5.84 9.04 -7.14
CA TYR A 175 -6.11 10.39 -7.61
C TYR A 175 -4.85 11.05 -8.19
N LEU A 176 -3.72 10.99 -7.47
CA LEU A 176 -2.44 11.54 -7.93
C LEU A 176 -1.99 10.91 -9.25
N ALA A 177 -2.14 9.58 -9.38
CA ALA A 177 -1.80 8.88 -10.62
C ALA A 177 -2.67 9.37 -11.79
N TYR A 178 -3.98 9.45 -11.60
CA TYR A 178 -4.89 9.96 -12.63
C TYR A 178 -4.67 11.44 -12.93
N ALA A 179 -4.41 12.27 -11.93
CA ALA A 179 -4.13 13.69 -12.12
C ALA A 179 -2.87 13.91 -12.97
N LYS A 180 -1.81 13.18 -12.68
CA LYS A 180 -0.57 13.23 -13.46
C LYS A 180 -0.76 12.70 -14.88
N TRP A 181 -1.49 11.62 -15.05
CA TRP A 181 -1.85 11.07 -16.37
C TRP A 181 -2.69 12.09 -17.17
N GLN A 182 -3.70 12.70 -16.54
CA GLN A 182 -4.55 13.71 -17.15
C GLN A 182 -3.74 14.96 -17.54
N ALA A 183 -2.76 15.36 -16.73
CA ALA A 183 -1.88 16.47 -17.06
C ALA A 183 -1.04 16.17 -18.31
N ALA A 184 -0.49 14.95 -18.43
CA ALA A 184 0.24 14.52 -19.63
C ALA A 184 -0.66 14.49 -20.86
N TYR A 185 -1.92 13.99 -20.73
CA TYR A 185 -2.91 14.02 -21.79
C TYR A 185 -3.21 15.45 -22.24
N THR A 186 -3.51 16.35 -21.30
CA THR A 186 -3.90 17.74 -21.60
C THR A 186 -2.77 18.51 -22.28
N ALA A 187 -1.52 18.31 -21.83
CA ALA A 187 -0.36 18.93 -22.45
C ALA A 187 -0.20 18.48 -23.90
N ALA A 188 -0.26 17.19 -24.16
CA ALA A 188 -0.13 16.63 -25.51
C ALA A 188 -1.33 17.01 -26.42
N TYR A 189 -2.54 17.09 -25.87
CA TYR A 189 -3.72 17.55 -26.60
C TYR A 189 -3.57 19.01 -27.05
N THR A 190 -3.11 19.87 -26.14
CA THR A 190 -2.88 21.28 -26.41
C THR A 190 -1.81 21.48 -27.51
N GLU A 191 -0.72 20.69 -27.46
CA GLU A 191 0.32 20.72 -28.46
C GLU A 191 -0.18 20.24 -29.83
N ALA A 192 -0.92 19.13 -29.86
CA ALA A 192 -1.47 18.57 -31.09
C ALA A 192 -2.47 19.51 -31.78
N THR A 193 -3.35 20.17 -31.00
CA THR A 193 -4.30 21.15 -31.53
C THR A 193 -3.59 22.42 -32.03
N ALA A 194 -2.56 22.89 -31.31
CA ALA A 194 -1.74 24.02 -31.75
C ALA A 194 -0.97 23.70 -33.05
N ALA A 195 -0.63 22.43 -33.28
CA ALA A 195 -0.03 21.95 -34.54
C ALA A 195 -1.04 21.77 -35.68
N GLY A 196 -2.34 22.10 -35.44
CA GLY A 196 -3.38 22.07 -36.47
C GLY A 196 -4.04 20.72 -36.69
N GLN A 197 -3.88 19.76 -35.76
CA GLN A 197 -4.62 18.50 -35.79
C GLN A 197 -6.10 18.76 -35.51
N ASP A 198 -6.98 18.00 -36.16
CA ASP A 198 -8.40 17.99 -35.80
C ASP A 198 -8.61 17.36 -34.41
N GLU A 199 -9.78 17.61 -33.81
CA GLU A 199 -10.09 17.17 -32.44
C GLU A 199 -9.88 15.66 -32.22
N THR A 200 -10.34 14.84 -33.15
CA THR A 200 -10.24 13.37 -33.03
C THR A 200 -8.79 12.90 -33.10
N THR A 201 -8.02 13.44 -34.04
CA THR A 201 -6.60 13.13 -34.20
C THR A 201 -5.80 13.62 -32.97
N ALA A 202 -6.06 14.85 -32.51
CA ALA A 202 -5.42 15.41 -31.34
C ALA A 202 -5.71 14.57 -30.07
N ALA A 203 -6.96 14.14 -29.89
CA ALA A 203 -7.33 13.26 -28.78
C ALA A 203 -6.60 11.91 -28.81
N GLY A 204 -6.48 11.30 -30.00
CA GLY A 204 -5.70 10.07 -30.18
C GLY A 204 -4.21 10.25 -29.89
N THR A 205 -3.62 11.35 -30.38
CA THR A 205 -2.23 11.71 -30.09
C THR A 205 -2.00 11.91 -28.58
N ALA A 206 -2.89 12.67 -27.94
CA ALA A 206 -2.82 12.93 -26.49
C ALA A 206 -2.95 11.66 -25.64
N TYR A 207 -3.88 10.78 -26.02
CA TYR A 207 -4.04 9.50 -25.33
C TYR A 207 -2.78 8.63 -25.44
N ALA A 208 -2.22 8.53 -26.65
CA ALA A 208 -0.98 7.78 -26.86
C ALA A 208 0.19 8.36 -26.04
N ALA A 209 0.32 9.68 -25.98
CA ALA A 209 1.34 10.36 -25.21
C ALA A 209 1.15 10.13 -23.68
N ALA A 210 -0.08 10.22 -23.19
CA ALA A 210 -0.39 9.95 -21.80
C ALA A 210 -0.11 8.50 -21.42
N MET A 211 -0.42 7.54 -22.28
CA MET A 211 -0.05 6.13 -22.08
C MET A 211 1.46 5.91 -22.11
N ALA A 212 2.17 6.63 -22.96
CA ALA A 212 3.63 6.57 -23.04
C ALA A 212 4.35 7.27 -21.87
N SER A 213 3.63 8.02 -21.02
CA SER A 213 4.22 8.66 -19.83
C SER A 213 4.74 7.66 -18.81
N GLY A 214 4.33 6.39 -18.90
CA GLY A 214 4.72 5.32 -17.99
C GLY A 214 4.02 5.38 -16.63
N ILE A 215 3.04 6.28 -16.44
CA ILE A 215 2.27 6.38 -15.19
C ILE A 215 1.38 5.16 -15.04
N VAL A 216 1.60 4.40 -13.97
CA VAL A 216 0.79 3.24 -13.62
C VAL A 216 -0.53 3.70 -13.00
N LEU A 217 -1.65 3.21 -13.54
CA LEU A 217 -2.99 3.54 -13.07
C LEU A 217 -3.65 2.31 -12.42
N PRO A 218 -4.30 2.46 -11.26
CA PRO A 218 -5.10 1.38 -10.71
C PRO A 218 -6.44 1.28 -11.44
N GLY A 219 -6.94 0.06 -11.65
CA GLY A 219 -8.25 -0.21 -12.25
C GLY A 219 -9.33 -0.56 -11.23
N SER A 220 -8.94 -0.89 -9.98
CA SER A 220 -9.87 -1.26 -8.92
C SER A 220 -9.34 -0.93 -7.52
N MET A 221 -10.26 -0.66 -6.59
CA MET A 221 -9.94 -0.44 -5.18
C MET A 221 -10.90 -1.19 -4.26
N VAL A 222 -10.37 -1.69 -3.13
CA VAL A 222 -11.15 -2.26 -2.04
C VAL A 222 -10.87 -1.48 -0.77
N LEU A 223 -11.92 -0.97 -0.14
CA LEU A 223 -11.88 -0.14 1.05
C LEU A 223 -12.49 -0.93 2.21
N THR A 224 -11.68 -1.28 3.21
CA THR A 224 -12.14 -2.05 4.38
C THR A 224 -12.06 -1.20 5.64
N GLY A 225 -13.15 -1.15 6.45
CA GLY A 225 -13.22 -0.25 7.59
C GLY A 225 -13.01 1.20 7.12
N TYR A 226 -13.78 1.59 6.13
CA TYR A 226 -13.65 2.85 5.42
C TYR A 226 -13.66 4.02 6.39
N ASN A 227 -12.55 4.72 6.50
CA ASN A 227 -12.47 5.97 7.20
C ASN A 227 -12.66 7.10 6.19
N TYR A 228 -13.84 7.68 6.22
CA TYR A 228 -14.04 9.00 5.63
C TYR A 228 -13.26 9.97 6.52
N ASN A 229 -12.02 10.22 6.20
CA ASN A 229 -11.30 11.30 6.81
C ASN A 229 -11.88 12.60 6.29
N VAL A 230 -13.10 12.91 6.71
CA VAL A 230 -13.68 14.25 6.63
C VAL A 230 -12.86 15.08 7.62
N ARG A 231 -11.69 15.46 7.17
CA ARG A 231 -10.93 16.46 7.88
C ARG A 231 -11.80 17.70 7.89
N ASN A 232 -12.23 18.03 9.09
CA ASN A 232 -12.90 19.25 9.46
C ASN A 232 -13.77 19.86 8.34
N ILE A 233 -15.05 19.52 8.33
CA ILE A 233 -16.09 19.98 7.42
C ILE A 233 -16.05 21.50 7.15
N ASN A 234 -15.36 22.27 7.99
CA ASN A 234 -15.33 23.73 7.94
C ASN A 234 -14.12 24.34 7.22
N ASP A 235 -13.14 23.53 6.79
CA ASP A 235 -11.89 24.05 6.21
C ASP A 235 -11.49 23.30 4.94
N LEU A 236 -12.42 23.21 4.01
CA LEU A 236 -12.44 22.24 2.94
C LEU A 236 -11.91 22.84 1.62
N THR A 237 -10.62 23.14 1.60
CA THR A 237 -9.91 23.27 0.32
C THR A 237 -8.93 22.12 0.22
N TYR A 238 -9.32 21.04 -0.45
CA TYR A 238 -8.45 19.93 -0.74
C TYR A 238 -8.02 20.03 -2.21
N ASN A 239 -6.71 20.12 -2.48
CA ASN A 239 -6.15 20.34 -3.82
C ASN A 239 -6.83 21.45 -4.64
N GLY A 240 -7.22 22.55 -4.00
CA GLY A 240 -7.85 23.68 -4.64
C GLY A 240 -9.35 23.51 -4.93
N VAL A 241 -9.97 22.39 -4.51
CA VAL A 241 -11.40 22.15 -4.62
C VAL A 241 -12.06 22.40 -3.27
N THR A 242 -12.93 23.39 -3.21
CA THR A 242 -13.77 23.66 -2.02
C THR A 242 -14.97 22.73 -2.05
N ALA A 243 -15.24 22.03 -0.94
CA ALA A 243 -16.44 21.21 -0.83
C ALA A 243 -17.67 22.10 -0.85
N ASP A 244 -18.58 21.83 -1.78
CA ASP A 244 -19.89 22.45 -1.80
C ASP A 244 -20.80 21.68 -0.83
N ASN A 245 -21.33 22.37 0.19
CA ASN A 245 -22.24 21.80 1.19
C ASN A 245 -21.69 20.62 2.04
N GLY A 246 -20.38 20.55 2.28
CA GLY A 246 -19.78 19.49 3.10
C GLY A 246 -19.67 18.14 2.41
N VAL A 247 -19.97 18.07 1.12
CA VAL A 247 -19.74 16.86 0.31
C VAL A 247 -18.52 17.10 -0.57
N PHE A 248 -17.44 16.35 -0.32
CA PHE A 248 -16.38 16.28 -1.31
C PHE A 248 -16.90 15.52 -2.52
N PRO A 249 -16.69 16.03 -3.74
CA PRO A 249 -16.78 15.15 -4.87
C PRO A 249 -15.78 14.02 -4.59
N LEU A 250 -16.26 12.79 -4.45
CA LEU A 250 -15.43 11.61 -4.55
C LEU A 250 -14.63 11.81 -5.82
N TYR A 251 -13.32 11.95 -5.69
CA TYR A 251 -12.46 12.15 -6.83
C TYR A 251 -12.75 11.04 -7.81
N ALA A 252 -13.30 11.40 -8.94
CA ALA A 252 -13.69 10.46 -9.96
C ALA A 252 -12.46 9.97 -10.72
N ALA A 253 -11.53 9.34 -10.00
CA ALA A 253 -10.66 8.39 -10.65
C ALA A 253 -11.59 7.32 -11.22
N PRO A 254 -11.54 6.96 -12.51
CA PRO A 254 -12.41 5.97 -13.12
C PRO A 254 -12.02 4.56 -12.66
N VAL A 255 -12.13 4.31 -11.36
CA VAL A 255 -11.70 3.11 -10.66
C VAL A 255 -12.92 2.39 -10.13
N ASN A 256 -13.02 1.09 -10.40
CA ASN A 256 -14.04 0.26 -9.79
C ASN A 256 -13.78 0.17 -8.28
N MET A 257 -14.77 0.53 -7.47
CA MET A 257 -14.62 0.61 -6.02
C MET A 257 -15.55 -0.36 -5.31
N CYS A 258 -15.02 -1.10 -4.32
CA CYS A 258 -15.77 -1.94 -3.41
C CYS A 258 -15.48 -1.50 -1.97
N THR A 259 -16.52 -1.18 -1.21
CA THR A 259 -16.42 -0.81 0.21
C THR A 259 -16.93 -1.94 1.08
N ILE A 260 -16.15 -2.34 2.08
CA ILE A 260 -16.52 -3.35 3.07
C ILE A 260 -16.50 -2.67 4.45
N GLN A 261 -17.68 -2.47 5.04
CA GLN A 261 -17.86 -1.76 6.30
C GLN A 261 -18.60 -2.63 7.31
N GLY A 262 -18.14 -2.64 8.57
CA GLY A 262 -18.87 -3.26 9.67
C GLY A 262 -20.09 -2.42 10.06
N THR A 263 -21.25 -3.05 10.27
CA THR A 263 -22.50 -2.36 10.64
C THR A 263 -22.47 -1.76 12.07
N TYR A 264 -21.51 -2.15 12.89
CA TYR A 264 -21.28 -1.68 14.26
C TYR A 264 -19.93 -0.98 14.42
N ASP A 265 -19.40 -0.40 13.35
CA ASP A 265 -18.16 0.36 13.40
C ASP A 265 -18.44 1.74 14.04
N GLU A 266 -18.02 1.92 15.29
CA GLU A 266 -18.22 3.16 16.05
C GLU A 266 -17.20 4.24 15.70
N PHE A 267 -16.13 3.89 14.96
CA PHE A 267 -15.05 4.82 14.59
C PHE A 267 -15.25 5.44 13.21
N THR A 268 -16.08 4.84 12.38
CA THR A 268 -16.38 5.30 11.03
C THR A 268 -17.88 5.48 10.89
N GLU A 269 -18.33 6.74 10.78
CA GLU A 269 -19.73 7.01 10.54
C GLU A 269 -20.18 6.44 9.20
N PHE A 270 -21.20 5.60 9.25
CA PHE A 270 -21.85 5.06 8.07
C PHE A 270 -22.73 6.15 7.46
N LEU A 271 -22.21 6.91 6.54
CA LEU A 271 -23.03 7.86 5.80
C LEU A 271 -23.78 7.11 4.70
N TRP A 272 -25.05 6.89 4.93
CA TRP A 272 -25.99 6.50 3.90
C TRP A 272 -26.11 7.63 2.89
N GLY A 273 -25.51 7.46 1.71
CA GLY A 273 -25.77 8.31 0.57
C GLY A 273 -26.94 7.77 -0.26
#